data_3210d6f2cbe6912aaed7389e252faf0f
#
_entry.id   3210d6f2cbe6912aaed7389e252faf0f
#
_cell.length_a   1.000
_cell.length_b   1.000
_cell.length_c   1.000
_cell.angle_alpha   90.00
_cell.angle_beta   90.00
_cell.angle_gamma   90.00
#
_symmetry.space_group_name_H-M   'P 1'
#
loop_
_entity.id
_entity.type
_entity.pdbx_description
1 polymer ?
#
loop_
_entity_poly.entity_id
_entity_poly.type
_entity_poly.pdbx_seq_one_letter_code
_entity_poly.pdbx_strand_id
1 'polypeptide(L)'
;SSDLPRRFRELDEEFFNRLGYGAFLRDAFDEYPDIEAEIKEVHVRRATTRKNEGSNLVDEGTKVIVRLYPELFVEGSKEISRVIRHELMHVSDMINSAFEYNVHEEFATSPMEERIITDRYRLFWDISIDGRLANKGLETTASREERKKEFNSFFSKIPDETRELIFDKMWNAEEIITHNRMVELAKDTNKVLALAAGSRTA
;
A
#
# COMPACT_ATOMS: atom_id res chain seq x y z
N SER A 1 15.26 0.49 37.47
CA SER A 1 14.59 1.36 36.52
C SER A 1 14.60 0.82 35.06
N SER A 2 15.10 -0.41 34.83
CA SER A 2 15.16 -1.05 33.49
C SER A 2 13.89 -1.84 33.09
N ASP A 3 12.92 -1.94 33.98
CA ASP A 3 11.74 -2.80 33.83
C ASP A 3 10.49 -2.08 33.25
N LEU A 4 10.49 -0.74 33.23
CA LEU A 4 9.35 0.03 32.74
C LEU A 4 9.02 -0.22 31.24
N PRO A 5 9.98 -0.20 30.30
CA PRO A 5 9.68 -0.42 28.90
C PRO A 5 9.19 -1.84 28.59
N ARG A 6 9.59 -2.84 29.39
CA ARG A 6 9.14 -4.22 29.26
C ARG A 6 7.71 -4.36 29.77
N ARG A 7 7.38 -3.78 30.93
CA ARG A 7 6.02 -3.79 31.51
C ARG A 7 5.01 -3.06 30.63
N PHE A 8 5.41 -1.95 30.00
CA PHE A 8 4.55 -1.27 29.03
C PHE A 8 4.27 -2.14 27.81
N ARG A 9 5.25 -2.86 27.28
CA ARG A 9 5.04 -3.81 26.16
C ARG A 9 4.11 -4.96 26.55
N GLU A 10 4.31 -5.57 27.71
CA GLU A 10 3.47 -6.66 28.20
C GLU A 10 2.01 -6.19 28.41
N LEU A 11 1.81 -4.96 28.89
CA LEU A 11 0.48 -4.35 29.00
C LEU A 11 -0.16 -4.05 27.65
N ASP A 12 0.61 -3.55 26.69
CA ASP A 12 0.13 -3.26 25.34
C ASP A 12 -0.29 -4.56 24.61
N GLU A 13 0.50 -5.63 24.74
CA GLU A 13 0.16 -6.96 24.18
C GLU A 13 -1.09 -7.56 24.87
N GLU A 14 -1.20 -7.47 26.18
CA GLU A 14 -2.35 -7.96 26.93
C GLU A 14 -3.62 -7.16 26.56
N PHE A 15 -3.52 -5.85 26.42
CA PHE A 15 -4.64 -4.98 26.02
C PHE A 15 -5.07 -5.27 24.58
N PHE A 16 -4.12 -5.43 23.67
CA PHE A 16 -4.38 -5.77 22.27
C PHE A 16 -5.12 -7.11 22.14
N ASN A 17 -4.68 -8.12 22.90
CA ASN A 17 -5.30 -9.43 22.90
C ASN A 17 -6.69 -9.42 23.58
N ARG A 18 -6.86 -8.69 24.69
CA ARG A 18 -8.16 -8.56 25.38
C ARG A 18 -9.23 -7.85 24.55
N LEU A 19 -8.83 -6.89 23.71
CA LEU A 19 -9.73 -6.19 22.80
C LEU A 19 -10.04 -7.00 21.54
N GLY A 20 -9.44 -8.19 21.38
CA GLY A 20 -9.70 -9.07 20.23
C GLY A 20 -9.08 -8.58 18.91
N TYR A 21 -8.22 -7.57 18.95
CA TYR A 21 -7.61 -7.01 17.74
C TYR A 21 -6.73 -8.04 16.99
N GLY A 22 -6.17 -9.02 17.69
CA GLY A 22 -5.45 -10.13 17.08
C GLY A 22 -6.30 -11.03 16.20
N ALA A 23 -7.63 -11.08 16.42
CA ALA A 23 -8.54 -11.85 15.57
C ALA A 23 -8.69 -11.19 14.20
N PHE A 24 -8.87 -9.88 14.13
CA PHE A 24 -8.98 -9.16 12.85
C PHE A 24 -7.72 -9.31 11.98
N LEU A 25 -6.55 -9.35 12.62
CA LEU A 25 -5.30 -9.61 11.91
C LEU A 25 -5.29 -11.02 11.33
N ARG A 26 -5.63 -12.04 12.13
CA ARG A 26 -5.68 -13.43 11.67
C ARG A 26 -6.65 -13.60 10.51
N ASP A 27 -7.89 -13.14 10.68
CA ASP A 27 -8.93 -13.23 9.66
C ASP A 27 -8.47 -12.58 8.34
N ALA A 28 -7.74 -11.45 8.41
CA ALA A 28 -7.19 -10.81 7.24
C ALA A 28 -6.02 -11.60 6.63
N PHE A 29 -5.16 -12.23 7.44
CA PHE A 29 -4.07 -13.09 6.94
C PHE A 29 -4.60 -14.34 6.26
N ASP A 30 -5.68 -14.94 6.75
CA ASP A 30 -6.32 -16.12 6.14
C ASP A 30 -6.79 -15.84 4.69
N GLU A 31 -6.99 -14.57 4.32
CA GLU A 31 -7.29 -14.16 2.94
C GLU A 31 -6.04 -14.18 2.02
N TYR A 32 -4.81 -14.28 2.58
CA TYR A 32 -3.53 -14.19 1.87
C TYR A 32 -2.62 -15.39 2.16
N PRO A 33 -2.94 -16.60 1.64
CA PRO A 33 -2.15 -17.81 1.89
C PRO A 33 -0.73 -17.74 1.34
N ASP A 34 -0.47 -16.89 0.36
CA ASP A 34 0.86 -16.59 -0.16
C ASP A 34 1.75 -15.93 0.89
N ILE A 35 1.20 -15.02 1.69
CA ILE A 35 1.93 -14.38 2.79
C ILE A 35 2.25 -15.40 3.88
N GLU A 36 1.30 -16.27 4.25
CA GLU A 36 1.53 -17.30 5.25
C GLU A 36 2.64 -18.28 4.82
N ALA A 37 2.75 -18.57 3.52
CA ALA A 37 3.76 -19.49 2.99
C ALA A 37 5.19 -18.92 3.04
N GLU A 38 5.35 -17.63 2.83
CA GLU A 38 6.66 -16.97 2.63
C GLU A 38 7.13 -16.20 3.88
N ILE A 39 6.21 -15.66 4.69
CA ILE A 39 6.51 -14.79 5.82
C ILE A 39 6.55 -15.58 7.12
N LYS A 40 7.69 -15.52 7.83
CA LYS A 40 7.88 -16.19 9.11
C LYS A 40 7.37 -15.39 10.30
N GLU A 41 7.46 -14.06 10.22
CA GLU A 41 7.10 -13.17 11.32
C GLU A 41 6.38 -11.93 10.80
N VAL A 42 5.30 -11.55 11.50
CA VAL A 42 4.60 -10.29 11.28
C VAL A 42 4.65 -9.46 12.55
N HIS A 43 5.18 -8.26 12.46
CA HIS A 43 5.26 -7.31 13.55
C HIS A 43 4.32 -6.14 13.30
N VAL A 44 3.29 -6.01 14.12
CA VAL A 44 2.44 -4.83 14.11
C VAL A 44 3.08 -3.74 14.98
N ARG A 45 3.25 -2.55 14.43
CA ARG A 45 3.83 -1.39 15.11
C ARG A 45 2.91 -0.19 15.02
N ARG A 46 3.03 0.69 16.00
CA ARG A 46 2.31 1.97 16.00
C ARG A 46 2.87 2.90 14.93
N ALA A 47 2.00 3.43 14.06
CA ALA A 47 2.28 4.61 13.25
C ALA A 47 2.05 5.89 14.07
N THR A 48 2.84 6.93 13.84
CA THR A 48 2.71 8.22 14.53
C THR A 48 1.61 9.10 13.90
N THR A 49 1.31 8.88 12.64
CA THR A 49 0.26 9.55 11.86
C THR A 49 -0.28 8.56 10.83
N ARG A 50 -1.46 8.83 10.25
CA ARG A 50 -2.00 8.05 9.12
C ARG A 50 -1.06 7.98 7.91
N LYS A 51 -0.29 9.04 7.65
CA LYS A 51 0.71 9.05 6.56
C LYS A 51 1.87 8.09 6.77
N ASN A 52 2.08 7.64 8.01
CA ASN A 52 3.15 6.72 8.38
C ASN A 52 2.64 5.27 8.51
N GLU A 53 1.37 5.02 8.17
CA GLU A 53 0.86 3.67 7.96
C GLU A 53 1.56 3.06 6.76
N GLY A 54 1.65 1.75 6.76
CA GLY A 54 2.32 1.04 5.68
C GLY A 54 2.94 -0.26 6.14
N SER A 55 3.32 -1.07 5.18
CA SER A 55 4.02 -2.34 5.38
C SER A 55 5.40 -2.33 4.74
N ASN A 56 6.32 -3.03 5.37
CA ASN A 56 7.68 -3.18 4.87
C ASN A 56 8.17 -4.62 5.06
N LEU A 57 8.86 -5.14 4.05
CA LEU A 57 9.65 -6.36 4.18
C LEU A 57 11.01 -6.03 4.81
N VAL A 58 11.43 -6.88 5.74
CA VAL A 58 12.74 -6.83 6.39
C VAL A 58 13.31 -8.25 6.51
N ASP A 59 14.53 -8.36 7.00
CA ASP A 59 15.20 -9.64 7.22
C ASP A 59 15.15 -10.55 5.98
N GLU A 60 15.68 -10.03 4.86
CA GLU A 60 15.75 -10.73 3.57
C GLU A 60 14.38 -11.20 3.03
N GLY A 61 13.32 -10.46 3.34
CA GLY A 61 11.96 -10.75 2.86
C GLY A 61 11.20 -11.79 3.68
N THR A 62 11.72 -12.23 4.83
CA THR A 62 11.07 -13.23 5.67
C THR A 62 10.23 -12.67 6.80
N LYS A 63 10.32 -11.36 7.04
CA LYS A 63 9.59 -10.65 8.09
C LYS A 63 8.86 -9.44 7.53
N VAL A 64 7.66 -9.20 8.03
CA VAL A 64 6.85 -8.02 7.70
C VAL A 64 6.69 -7.12 8.93
N ILE A 65 6.85 -5.82 8.74
CA ILE A 65 6.46 -4.80 9.72
C ILE A 65 5.25 -4.06 9.14
N VAL A 66 4.10 -4.19 9.79
CA VAL A 66 2.89 -3.43 9.48
C VAL A 66 2.75 -2.31 10.51
N ARG A 67 2.66 -1.06 10.04
CA ARG A 67 2.44 0.12 10.89
C ARG A 67 1.02 0.58 10.77
N LEU A 68 0.29 0.60 11.90
CA LEU A 68 -1.09 1.01 11.97
C LEU A 68 -1.24 2.23 12.91
N TYR A 69 -2.06 3.18 12.51
CA TYR A 69 -2.36 4.33 13.33
C TYR A 69 -3.40 3.95 14.40
N PRO A 70 -3.15 4.23 15.70
CA PRO A 70 -3.97 3.70 16.79
C PRO A 70 -5.44 4.10 16.74
N GLU A 71 -5.78 5.24 16.12
CA GLU A 71 -7.17 5.68 16.00
C GLU A 71 -8.03 4.74 15.14
N LEU A 72 -7.45 3.94 14.25
CA LEU A 72 -8.16 2.89 13.51
C LEU A 72 -8.91 1.94 14.45
N PHE A 73 -8.31 1.63 15.62
CA PHE A 73 -8.91 0.74 16.60
C PHE A 73 -10.11 1.38 17.34
N VAL A 74 -10.23 2.70 17.31
CA VAL A 74 -11.37 3.45 17.84
C VAL A 74 -12.50 3.56 16.80
N GLU A 75 -12.15 3.63 15.52
CA GLU A 75 -13.10 3.74 14.42
C GLU A 75 -13.88 2.46 14.15
N GLY A 76 -13.34 1.32 14.60
CA GLY A 76 -14.04 0.03 14.60
C GLY A 76 -13.45 -1.02 13.67
N SER A 77 -13.98 -2.23 13.78
CA SER A 77 -13.46 -3.43 13.09
C SER A 77 -13.43 -3.31 11.57
N LYS A 78 -14.39 -2.59 11.00
CA LYS A 78 -14.52 -2.40 9.54
C LYS A 78 -13.36 -1.59 8.98
N GLU A 79 -13.00 -0.49 9.65
CA GLU A 79 -11.87 0.35 9.26
C GLU A 79 -10.54 -0.39 9.38
N ILE A 80 -10.36 -1.14 10.47
CA ILE A 80 -9.16 -1.96 10.69
C ILE A 80 -9.01 -2.98 9.57
N SER A 81 -10.07 -3.76 9.27
CA SER A 81 -10.03 -4.80 8.25
C SER A 81 -9.71 -4.23 6.87
N ARG A 82 -10.26 -3.06 6.54
CA ARG A 82 -10.00 -2.36 5.27
C ARG A 82 -8.53 -1.98 5.13
N VAL A 83 -7.96 -1.34 6.16
CA VAL A 83 -6.56 -0.92 6.14
C VAL A 83 -5.61 -2.12 6.14
N ILE A 84 -5.86 -3.11 7.01
CA ILE A 84 -5.03 -4.32 7.05
C ILE A 84 -5.03 -5.03 5.71
N ARG A 85 -6.19 -5.21 5.08
CA ARG A 85 -6.30 -5.86 3.76
C ARG A 85 -5.52 -5.11 2.69
N HIS A 86 -5.58 -3.78 2.69
CA HIS A 86 -4.79 -2.94 1.79
C HIS A 86 -3.27 -3.15 2.02
N GLU A 87 -2.84 -3.12 3.27
CA GLU A 87 -1.43 -3.33 3.63
C GLU A 87 -0.94 -4.75 3.31
N LEU A 88 -1.78 -5.77 3.48
CA LEU A 88 -1.43 -7.14 3.11
C LEU A 88 -1.35 -7.32 1.58
N MET A 89 -2.11 -6.57 0.79
CA MET A 89 -1.90 -6.56 -0.66
C MET A 89 -0.56 -5.96 -1.06
N HIS A 90 -0.07 -4.92 -0.36
CA HIS A 90 1.31 -4.47 -0.56
C HIS A 90 2.32 -5.57 -0.25
N VAL A 91 2.12 -6.31 0.84
CA VAL A 91 3.00 -7.44 1.21
C VAL A 91 2.94 -8.55 0.16
N SER A 92 1.74 -8.96 -0.27
CA SER A 92 1.55 -9.96 -1.32
C SER A 92 2.25 -9.55 -2.62
N ASP A 93 2.14 -8.28 -3.02
CA ASP A 93 2.90 -7.77 -4.16
C ASP A 93 4.42 -7.88 -3.93
N MET A 94 4.93 -7.46 -2.76
CA MET A 94 6.37 -7.48 -2.47
C MET A 94 7.00 -8.87 -2.52
N ILE A 95 6.26 -9.91 -2.13
CA ILE A 95 6.73 -11.32 -2.18
C ILE A 95 6.46 -11.98 -3.53
N ASN A 96 5.59 -11.41 -4.36
CA ASN A 96 5.28 -11.94 -5.68
C ASN A 96 6.43 -11.67 -6.67
N SER A 97 7.06 -12.72 -7.16
CA SER A 97 8.16 -12.60 -8.14
C SER A 97 7.76 -11.87 -9.42
N ALA A 98 6.48 -11.91 -9.82
CA ALA A 98 5.99 -11.18 -11.00
C ALA A 98 5.90 -9.67 -10.77
N PHE A 99 5.87 -9.20 -9.52
CA PHE A 99 5.91 -7.77 -9.19
C PHE A 99 7.33 -7.20 -9.28
N GLU A 100 8.37 -8.03 -9.12
CA GLU A 100 9.79 -7.65 -9.21
C GLU A 100 10.20 -6.60 -8.18
N TYR A 101 9.69 -6.70 -6.93
CA TYR A 101 9.96 -5.71 -5.89
C TYR A 101 11.44 -5.58 -5.56
N ASN A 102 11.94 -4.34 -5.55
CA ASN A 102 13.31 -4.02 -5.16
C ASN A 102 13.33 -3.15 -3.90
N VAL A 103 13.68 -3.73 -2.76
CA VAL A 103 13.77 -3.03 -1.47
C VAL A 103 14.87 -1.95 -1.44
N HIS A 104 15.86 -2.04 -2.34
CA HIS A 104 16.97 -1.11 -2.46
C HIS A 104 16.80 -0.11 -3.61
N GLU A 105 15.56 0.10 -4.10
CA GLU A 105 15.31 1.06 -5.16
C GLU A 105 15.67 2.48 -4.73
N GLU A 106 16.58 3.09 -5.48
CA GLU A 106 16.93 4.50 -5.33
C GLU A 106 16.11 5.32 -6.32
N PHE A 107 15.18 6.11 -5.81
CA PHE A 107 14.28 6.90 -6.65
C PHE A 107 14.98 8.11 -7.27
N ALA A 108 15.83 8.81 -6.50
CA ALA A 108 16.62 9.96 -6.98
C ALA A 108 17.81 10.23 -6.06
N THR A 109 18.74 11.09 -6.54
CA THR A 109 19.93 11.51 -5.80
C THR A 109 19.68 12.73 -4.90
N SER A 110 18.68 13.55 -5.21
CA SER A 110 18.33 14.71 -4.38
C SER A 110 17.12 14.40 -3.47
N PRO A 111 17.15 14.80 -2.19
CA PRO A 111 16.05 14.51 -1.25
C PRO A 111 14.68 15.08 -1.69
N MET A 112 14.67 16.21 -2.38
CA MET A 112 13.43 16.82 -2.86
C MET A 112 12.82 16.02 -4.01
N GLU A 113 13.63 15.60 -4.95
CA GLU A 113 13.22 14.78 -6.10
C GLU A 113 12.79 13.39 -5.64
N GLU A 114 13.57 12.77 -4.75
CA GLU A 114 13.26 11.48 -4.14
C GLU A 114 11.87 11.50 -3.50
N ARG A 115 11.56 12.54 -2.72
CA ARG A 115 10.24 12.68 -2.10
C ARG A 115 9.11 12.72 -3.14
N ILE A 116 9.26 13.52 -4.20
CA ILE A 116 8.23 13.64 -5.25
C ILE A 116 8.02 12.31 -5.97
N ILE A 117 9.10 11.61 -6.30
CA ILE A 117 9.03 10.32 -7.00
C ILE A 117 8.45 9.26 -6.08
N THR A 118 8.86 9.20 -4.82
CA THR A 118 8.31 8.27 -3.82
C THR A 118 6.81 8.49 -3.62
N ASP A 119 6.35 9.75 -3.51
CA ASP A 119 4.93 10.06 -3.35
C ASP A 119 4.12 9.63 -4.60
N ARG A 120 4.65 9.83 -5.81
CA ARG A 120 4.03 9.35 -7.07
C ARG A 120 4.02 7.82 -7.16
N TYR A 121 5.12 7.16 -6.79
CA TYR A 121 5.23 5.71 -6.77
C TYR A 121 4.17 5.09 -5.85
N ARG A 122 4.06 5.61 -4.63
CA ARG A 122 3.03 5.17 -3.67
C ARG A 122 1.62 5.36 -4.23
N LEU A 123 1.34 6.53 -4.80
CA LEU A 123 0.05 6.81 -5.42
C LEU A 123 -0.31 5.77 -6.50
N PHE A 124 0.62 5.43 -7.40
CA PHE A 124 0.37 4.42 -8.43
C PHE A 124 0.11 3.04 -7.85
N TRP A 125 0.86 2.67 -6.83
CA TRP A 125 0.68 1.39 -6.16
C TRP A 125 -0.66 1.32 -5.44
N ASP A 126 -1.02 2.36 -4.68
CA ASP A 126 -2.29 2.47 -3.98
C ASP A 126 -3.50 2.45 -4.93
N ILE A 127 -3.41 3.13 -6.09
CA ILE A 127 -4.44 3.07 -7.13
C ILE A 127 -4.61 1.63 -7.64
N SER A 128 -3.51 0.93 -7.91
CA SER A 128 -3.54 -0.47 -8.37
C SER A 128 -4.15 -1.40 -7.31
N ILE A 129 -3.79 -1.24 -6.04
CA ILE A 129 -4.32 -2.05 -4.93
C ILE A 129 -5.81 -1.79 -4.73
N ASP A 130 -6.20 -0.52 -4.55
CA ASP A 130 -7.61 -0.17 -4.34
C ASP A 130 -8.47 -0.58 -5.55
N GLY A 131 -7.95 -0.47 -6.78
CA GLY A 131 -8.61 -0.96 -7.98
C GLY A 131 -8.84 -2.47 -7.95
N ARG A 132 -7.82 -3.26 -7.61
CA ARG A 132 -7.93 -4.73 -7.49
C ARG A 132 -8.88 -5.16 -6.37
N LEU A 133 -8.89 -4.45 -5.24
CA LEU A 133 -9.84 -4.69 -4.14
C LEU A 133 -11.28 -4.38 -4.58
N ALA A 134 -11.50 -3.23 -5.20
CA ALA A 134 -12.81 -2.84 -5.70
C ALA A 134 -13.36 -3.83 -6.75
N ASN A 135 -12.52 -4.31 -7.66
CA ASN A 135 -12.89 -5.31 -8.67
C ASN A 135 -13.27 -6.67 -8.06
N LYS A 136 -12.79 -6.97 -6.84
CA LYS A 136 -13.21 -8.14 -6.06
C LYS A 136 -14.45 -7.87 -5.20
N GLY A 137 -15.04 -6.67 -5.27
CA GLY A 137 -16.18 -6.26 -4.44
C GLY A 137 -15.82 -5.99 -2.97
N LEU A 138 -14.53 -5.77 -2.68
CA LEU A 138 -14.03 -5.47 -1.35
C LEU A 138 -13.93 -3.96 -1.12
N GLU A 139 -14.00 -3.57 0.16
CA GLU A 139 -13.83 -2.17 0.53
C GLU A 139 -12.38 -1.74 0.41
N THR A 140 -12.18 -0.51 -0.07
CA THR A 140 -10.88 0.11 -0.33
C THR A 140 -10.52 1.14 0.73
N THR A 141 -9.24 1.45 0.90
CA THR A 141 -8.78 2.50 1.84
C THR A 141 -9.19 3.90 1.42
N ALA A 142 -9.27 4.13 0.12
CA ALA A 142 -9.85 5.33 -0.47
C ALA A 142 -10.82 4.95 -1.58
N SER A 143 -11.90 5.73 -1.73
CA SER A 143 -12.81 5.57 -2.85
C SER A 143 -12.12 5.88 -4.18
N ARG A 144 -12.72 5.40 -5.28
CA ARG A 144 -12.22 5.69 -6.64
C ARG A 144 -12.12 7.20 -6.90
N GLU A 145 -13.09 7.96 -6.41
CA GLU A 145 -13.14 9.43 -6.54
C GLU A 145 -12.02 10.10 -5.75
N GLU A 146 -11.72 9.63 -4.54
CA GLU A 146 -10.63 10.15 -3.71
C GLU A 146 -9.27 9.86 -4.35
N ARG A 147 -9.01 8.64 -4.80
CA ARG A 147 -7.78 8.30 -5.55
C ARG A 147 -7.64 9.08 -6.84
N LYS A 148 -8.74 9.27 -7.59
CA LYS A 148 -8.75 10.10 -8.79
C LYS A 148 -8.42 11.55 -8.50
N LYS A 149 -8.98 12.11 -7.43
CA LYS A 149 -8.66 13.47 -6.98
C LYS A 149 -7.18 13.60 -6.62
N GLU A 150 -6.64 12.61 -5.90
CA GLU A 150 -5.23 12.58 -5.55
C GLU A 150 -4.35 12.49 -6.81
N PHE A 151 -4.63 11.57 -7.73
CA PHE A 151 -3.94 11.48 -9.01
C PHE A 151 -3.97 12.79 -9.80
N ASN A 152 -5.12 13.45 -9.89
CA ASN A 152 -5.29 14.71 -10.58
C ASN A 152 -4.45 15.85 -9.95
N SER A 153 -4.20 15.80 -8.65
CA SER A 153 -3.35 16.79 -7.98
C SER A 153 -1.87 16.67 -8.37
N PHE A 154 -1.38 15.43 -8.53
CA PHE A 154 -0.01 15.19 -8.98
C PHE A 154 0.21 15.50 -10.47
N PHE A 155 -0.82 15.29 -11.28
CA PHE A 155 -0.73 15.39 -12.74
C PHE A 155 -1.60 16.51 -13.33
N SER A 156 -1.76 17.61 -12.59
CA SER A 156 -2.63 18.74 -12.95
C SER A 156 -2.29 19.43 -14.29
N LYS A 157 -1.07 19.25 -14.82
CA LYS A 157 -0.65 19.75 -16.13
C LYS A 157 -1.11 18.88 -17.30
N ILE A 158 -1.57 17.67 -17.04
CA ILE A 158 -2.11 16.76 -18.07
C ILE A 158 -3.59 17.15 -18.29
N PRO A 159 -4.11 17.21 -19.55
CA PRO A 159 -5.53 17.49 -19.81
C PRO A 159 -6.46 16.49 -19.10
N ASP A 160 -7.63 16.97 -18.66
CA ASP A 160 -8.58 16.20 -17.82
C ASP A 160 -8.99 14.86 -18.46
N GLU A 161 -9.35 14.88 -19.75
CA GLU A 161 -9.73 13.68 -20.49
C GLU A 161 -8.61 12.64 -20.55
N THR A 162 -7.37 13.11 -20.71
CA THR A 162 -6.19 12.24 -20.73
C THR A 162 -5.93 11.65 -19.34
N ARG A 163 -6.07 12.45 -18.27
CA ARG A 163 -5.94 11.97 -16.88
C ARG A 163 -6.98 10.89 -16.56
N GLU A 164 -8.21 11.10 -17.02
CA GLU A 164 -9.29 10.12 -16.85
C GLU A 164 -8.93 8.77 -17.46
N LEU A 165 -8.52 8.77 -18.72
CA LEU A 165 -8.10 7.54 -19.42
C LEU A 165 -6.94 6.82 -18.72
N ILE A 166 -5.95 7.58 -18.25
CA ILE A 166 -4.78 7.01 -17.54
C ILE A 166 -5.22 6.39 -16.22
N PHE A 167 -5.99 7.14 -15.42
CA PHE A 167 -6.49 6.68 -14.15
C PHE A 167 -7.34 5.42 -14.29
N ASP A 168 -8.27 5.40 -15.25
CA ASP A 168 -9.12 4.26 -15.49
C ASP A 168 -8.34 3.00 -15.88
N LYS A 169 -7.29 3.15 -16.68
CA LYS A 169 -6.41 2.03 -17.01
C LYS A 169 -5.68 1.46 -15.81
N MET A 170 -5.23 2.33 -14.90
CA MET A 170 -4.54 1.87 -13.70
C MET A 170 -5.49 1.23 -12.69
N TRP A 171 -6.67 1.84 -12.50
CA TRP A 171 -7.68 1.34 -11.59
C TRP A 171 -8.27 -0.01 -12.01
N ASN A 172 -8.50 -0.18 -13.32
CA ASN A 172 -9.08 -1.40 -13.89
C ASN A 172 -8.04 -2.37 -14.46
N ALA A 173 -6.75 -2.22 -14.09
CA ALA A 173 -5.73 -3.12 -14.59
C ALA A 173 -6.02 -4.56 -14.14
N GLU A 174 -6.15 -5.48 -15.10
CA GLU A 174 -6.37 -6.91 -14.86
C GLU A 174 -5.07 -7.57 -14.40
N GLU A 175 -3.95 -7.15 -14.97
CA GLU A 175 -2.62 -7.64 -14.61
C GLU A 175 -1.96 -6.73 -13.58
N ILE A 176 -1.07 -7.32 -12.79
CA ILE A 176 -0.29 -6.57 -11.81
C ILE A 176 0.65 -5.60 -12.53
N ILE A 177 0.59 -4.32 -12.15
CA ILE A 177 1.55 -3.33 -12.62
C ILE A 177 2.84 -3.55 -11.83
N THR A 178 3.94 -3.93 -12.51
CA THR A 178 5.20 -4.29 -11.83
C THR A 178 5.83 -3.10 -11.11
N HIS A 179 6.65 -3.39 -10.10
CA HIS A 179 7.44 -2.40 -9.38
C HIS A 179 8.23 -1.51 -10.34
N ASN A 180 9.00 -2.12 -11.27
CA ASN A 180 9.79 -1.39 -12.25
C ASN A 180 8.94 -0.45 -13.10
N ARG A 181 7.74 -0.91 -13.52
CA ARG A 181 6.81 -0.07 -14.29
C ARG A 181 6.31 1.12 -13.48
N MET A 182 5.96 0.93 -12.22
CA MET A 182 5.55 2.02 -11.32
C MET A 182 6.68 3.03 -11.08
N VAL A 183 7.91 2.55 -10.90
CA VAL A 183 9.11 3.41 -10.78
C VAL A 183 9.31 4.27 -12.03
N GLU A 184 9.22 3.66 -13.20
CA GLU A 184 9.31 4.40 -14.48
C GLU A 184 8.26 5.50 -14.61
N LEU A 185 7.01 5.18 -14.29
CA LEU A 185 5.90 6.13 -14.33
C LEU A 185 6.08 7.27 -13.32
N ALA A 186 6.61 6.96 -12.13
CA ALA A 186 6.86 7.95 -11.09
C ALA A 186 7.98 8.93 -11.47
N LYS A 187 9.02 8.43 -12.14
CA LYS A 187 10.18 9.20 -12.59
C LYS A 187 9.89 10.06 -13.84
N ASP A 188 9.02 9.60 -14.76
CA ASP A 188 8.82 10.26 -16.06
C ASP A 188 7.33 10.45 -16.42
N THR A 189 6.88 11.72 -16.41
CA THR A 189 5.50 12.08 -16.80
C THR A 189 5.19 11.72 -18.26
N ASN A 190 6.18 11.65 -19.16
CA ASN A 190 5.93 11.24 -20.55
C ASN A 190 5.54 9.76 -20.62
N LYS A 191 6.08 8.91 -19.74
CA LYS A 191 5.68 7.51 -19.62
C LYS A 191 4.24 7.38 -19.09
N VAL A 192 3.81 8.30 -18.21
CA VAL A 192 2.41 8.39 -17.77
C VAL A 192 1.50 8.75 -18.94
N LEU A 193 1.86 9.76 -19.73
CA LEU A 193 1.11 10.15 -20.93
C LEU A 193 1.02 9.01 -21.98
N ALA A 194 2.07 8.22 -22.12
CA ALA A 194 2.07 7.07 -23.03
C ALA A 194 1.02 6.00 -22.69
N LEU A 195 0.59 5.92 -21.40
CA LEU A 195 -0.52 5.04 -21.02
C LEU A 195 -1.82 5.39 -21.74
N ALA A 196 -2.10 6.68 -22.00
CA ALA A 196 -3.29 7.09 -22.75
C ALA A 196 -3.19 6.76 -24.24
N ALA A 197 -2.00 6.80 -24.83
CA ALA A 197 -1.80 6.58 -26.26
C ALA A 197 -2.10 5.14 -26.72
N GLY A 198 -1.83 4.14 -25.91
CA GLY A 198 -2.11 2.72 -26.19
C GLY A 198 -3.61 2.35 -26.29
N SER A 199 -4.54 3.29 -26.05
CA SER A 199 -6.00 3.07 -26.15
C SER A 199 -6.62 3.46 -27.48
N ARG A 200 -5.84 4.03 -28.39
CA ARG A 200 -6.38 4.56 -29.68
C ARG A 200 -6.33 3.58 -30.86
N THR A 201 -5.94 2.33 -30.58
CA THR A 201 -5.87 1.27 -31.60
C THR A 201 -6.77 0.09 -31.21
N ALA A 202 -8.07 0.27 -31.25
CA ALA A 202 -9.06 -0.81 -31.35
C ALA A 202 -10.29 -0.27 -32.09
#